data_9b3e7f8441afa85182f128bb381dba40
#
_entry.id   9b3e7f8441afa85182f128bb381dba40
#
_cell.length_a   1.000
_cell.length_b   1.000
_cell.length_c   1.000
_cell.angle_alpha   90.00
_cell.angle_beta   90.00
_cell.angle_gamma   90.00
#
_symmetry.space_group_name_H-M   'P 1'
#
loop_
_entity.id
_entity.type
_entity.pdbx_description
1 polymer ?
#
loop_
_entity_poly.entity_id
_entity_poly.type
_entity_poly.pdbx_seq_one_letter_code
_entity_poly.pdbx_strand_id
1 'polypeptide(L)'
;AISIPYGLVFSVNQENIYSRGPYFFIYIFAYFISIFYLSLSTIFVSKQFQNRSKALIYPLMIFLVAETIIQILVPELHVSWLCVTLLSVLYFIYCSEMWNQLDGLTGLLNQNSFLNRCEEMNYTNGMLIVFDVDDFKHVNDVYGHVKGDSCLSIIADCIKKAYAKYGYCYRIGGDEFCVLLKNSRTEEACSVQFESFIKKKRNKYRYLPSVSYGSALLLTGDIVSVKDLADQNMYLNKMKHKKQQ
;
A
#
# COMPACT_ATOMS: atom_id res chain seq x y z
N ALA A 1 30.34 12.10 19.55
CA ALA A 1 31.25 13.18 19.99
C ALA A 1 32.03 12.84 21.27
N ILE A 2 31.41 12.30 22.31
CA ILE A 2 32.08 11.98 23.61
C ILE A 2 33.09 10.82 23.48
N SER A 3 32.89 9.88 22.57
CA SER A 3 33.75 8.70 22.42
C SER A 3 35.11 8.99 21.79
N ILE A 4 35.21 10.04 20.97
CA ILE A 4 36.44 10.34 20.20
C ILE A 4 37.67 10.62 21.09
N PRO A 5 37.60 11.50 22.10
CA PRO A 5 38.78 11.81 22.92
C PRO A 5 39.23 10.68 23.84
N TYR A 6 38.33 9.73 24.16
CA TYR A 6 38.61 8.64 25.12
C TYR A 6 38.80 7.26 24.47
N GLY A 7 38.72 7.16 23.12
CA GLY A 7 38.84 5.89 22.40
C GLY A 7 37.82 4.80 22.84
N LEU A 8 36.67 5.18 23.39
CA LEU A 8 35.72 4.24 24.01
C LEU A 8 35.10 3.26 23.00
N VAL A 9 34.69 3.74 21.84
CA VAL A 9 34.09 2.91 20.79
C VAL A 9 35.12 2.59 19.71
N PHE A 10 35.89 3.59 19.30
CA PHE A 10 37.00 3.44 18.37
C PHE A 10 38.09 4.47 18.66
N SER A 11 39.32 4.18 18.25
CA SER A 11 40.45 5.10 18.29
C SER A 11 41.19 5.08 16.96
N VAL A 12 41.79 6.22 16.63
CA VAL A 12 42.68 6.37 15.46
C VAL A 12 44.00 6.86 15.99
N ASN A 13 45.07 6.14 15.67
CA ASN A 13 46.43 6.54 16.09
C ASN A 13 46.99 7.66 15.19
N GLN A 14 48.21 8.14 15.50
CA GLN A 14 48.87 9.19 14.73
C GLN A 14 49.22 8.80 13.30
N GLU A 15 49.27 7.52 13.00
CA GLU A 15 49.48 6.94 11.66
C GLU A 15 48.18 6.71 10.88
N ASN A 16 47.08 7.26 11.35
CA ASN A 16 45.73 7.05 10.82
C ASN A 16 45.24 5.58 10.80
N ILE A 17 45.79 4.73 11.69
CA ILE A 17 45.33 3.36 11.82
C ILE A 17 44.15 3.31 12.80
N TYR A 18 43.05 2.74 12.31
CA TYR A 18 41.84 2.53 13.07
C TYR A 18 41.95 1.32 13.99
N SER A 19 41.50 1.46 15.25
CA SER A 19 41.36 0.35 16.19
C SER A 19 40.04 0.40 16.92
N ARG A 20 39.49 -0.76 17.28
CA ARG A 20 38.22 -0.90 18.03
C ARG A 20 38.46 -0.62 19.50
N GLY A 21 37.64 0.22 20.09
CA GLY A 21 37.64 0.49 21.52
C GLY A 21 36.88 -0.58 22.35
N PRO A 22 37.02 -0.54 23.70
CA PRO A 22 36.46 -1.56 24.59
C PRO A 22 34.93 -1.63 24.54
N TYR A 23 34.26 -0.56 24.14
CA TYR A 23 32.79 -0.49 24.04
C TYR A 23 32.27 -0.60 22.60
N PHE A 24 33.07 -1.13 21.69
CA PHE A 24 32.67 -1.33 20.28
C PHE A 24 31.40 -2.19 20.15
N PHE A 25 31.16 -3.13 21.08
CA PHE A 25 29.95 -3.95 21.11
C PHE A 25 28.66 -3.14 21.24
N ILE A 26 28.69 -1.96 21.88
CA ILE A 26 27.52 -1.07 22.00
C ILE A 26 27.10 -0.57 20.61
N TYR A 27 28.07 -0.24 19.76
CA TYR A 27 27.82 0.14 18.37
C TYR A 27 27.17 -1.00 17.58
N ILE A 28 27.70 -2.22 17.69
CA ILE A 28 27.15 -3.40 17.03
C ILE A 28 25.71 -3.65 17.51
N PHE A 29 25.46 -3.58 18.82
CA PHE A 29 24.14 -3.79 19.39
C PHE A 29 23.13 -2.73 18.92
N ALA A 30 23.50 -1.45 18.93
CA ALA A 30 22.66 -0.38 18.41
C ALA A 30 22.34 -0.56 16.92
N TYR A 31 23.31 -1.02 16.14
CA TYR A 31 23.15 -1.30 14.72
C TYR A 31 22.12 -2.44 14.49
N PHE A 32 22.21 -3.54 15.23
CA PHE A 32 21.23 -4.64 15.13
C PHE A 32 19.82 -4.21 15.56
N ILE A 33 19.69 -3.38 16.59
CA ILE A 33 18.40 -2.80 17.00
C ILE A 33 17.81 -1.97 15.85
N SER A 34 18.62 -1.15 15.18
CA SER A 34 18.18 -0.30 14.06
C SER A 34 17.71 -1.14 12.88
N ILE A 35 18.44 -2.20 12.53
CA ILE A 35 18.04 -3.15 11.47
C ILE A 35 16.73 -3.83 11.83
N PHE A 36 16.59 -4.31 13.06
CA PHE A 36 15.37 -4.96 13.53
C PHE A 36 14.16 -4.02 13.47
N TYR A 37 14.32 -2.78 13.93
CA TYR A 37 13.29 -1.74 13.84
C TYR A 37 12.88 -1.45 12.39
N LEU A 38 13.85 -1.26 11.49
CA LEU A 38 13.61 -1.06 10.06
C LEU A 38 12.84 -2.24 9.44
N SER A 39 13.21 -3.46 9.81
CA SER A 39 12.54 -4.68 9.34
C SER A 39 11.08 -4.74 9.75
N LEU A 40 10.83 -4.52 11.05
CA LEU A 40 9.46 -4.51 11.59
C LEU A 40 8.63 -3.40 10.96
N SER A 41 9.17 -2.20 10.86
CA SER A 41 8.51 -1.05 10.23
C SER A 41 8.13 -1.36 8.78
N THR A 42 9.06 -1.93 8.00
CA THR A 42 8.83 -2.26 6.59
C THR A 42 7.78 -3.36 6.41
N ILE A 43 7.79 -4.41 7.27
CA ILE A 43 6.77 -5.45 7.27
C ILE A 43 5.39 -4.87 7.61
N PHE A 44 5.32 -3.98 8.59
CA PHE A 44 4.08 -3.33 9.00
C PHE A 44 3.50 -2.46 7.87
N VAL A 45 4.34 -1.60 7.29
CA VAL A 45 3.99 -0.74 6.15
C VAL A 45 3.55 -1.58 4.95
N SER A 46 4.31 -2.62 4.57
CA SER A 46 3.96 -3.52 3.46
C SER A 46 2.59 -4.19 3.63
N LYS A 47 2.17 -4.53 4.85
CA LYS A 47 0.82 -5.05 5.12
C LYS A 47 -0.26 -4.00 4.88
N GLN A 48 -0.01 -2.77 5.28
CA GLN A 48 -0.96 -1.66 5.14
C GLN A 48 -1.22 -1.30 3.67
N PHE A 49 -0.19 -1.40 2.82
CA PHE A 49 -0.25 -1.05 1.40
C PHE A 49 -0.72 -2.19 0.48
N GLN A 50 -1.13 -3.34 1.03
CA GLN A 50 -1.55 -4.53 0.24
C GLN A 50 -0.51 -4.98 -0.81
N ASN A 51 0.75 -4.59 -0.64
CA ASN A 51 1.80 -4.81 -1.63
C ASN A 51 2.33 -6.26 -1.59
N ARG A 52 2.51 -6.83 -2.79
CA ARG A 52 3.09 -8.17 -2.99
C ARG A 52 4.63 -8.15 -2.98
N SER A 53 5.26 -7.01 -3.18
CA SER A 53 6.73 -6.86 -3.33
C SER A 53 7.53 -7.05 -2.04
N LYS A 54 7.01 -7.86 -1.09
CA LYS A 54 7.74 -8.28 0.11
C LYS A 54 9.05 -9.01 -0.23
N ALA A 55 9.14 -9.58 -1.43
CA ALA A 55 10.31 -10.31 -1.88
C ALA A 55 11.58 -9.45 -1.93
N LEU A 56 11.48 -8.13 -2.15
CA LEU A 56 12.63 -7.23 -2.17
C LEU A 56 13.21 -6.92 -0.77
N ILE A 57 12.41 -7.06 0.28
CA ILE A 57 12.85 -6.79 1.66
C ILE A 57 13.85 -7.85 2.12
N TYR A 58 13.62 -9.12 1.79
CA TYR A 58 14.47 -10.22 2.24
C TYR A 58 15.91 -10.12 1.74
N PRO A 59 16.20 -9.90 0.43
CA PRO A 59 17.58 -9.74 -0.04
C PRO A 59 18.26 -8.51 0.57
N LEU A 60 17.55 -7.40 0.79
CA LEU A 60 18.09 -6.24 1.48
C LEU A 60 18.53 -6.57 2.91
N MET A 61 17.71 -7.33 3.65
CA MET A 61 18.01 -7.76 5.01
C MET A 61 19.20 -8.73 5.05
N ILE A 62 19.25 -9.70 4.13
CA ILE A 62 20.34 -10.65 4.02
C ILE A 62 21.64 -9.91 3.73
N PHE A 63 21.62 -8.92 2.84
CA PHE A 63 22.79 -8.13 2.50
C PHE A 63 23.32 -7.34 3.70
N LEU A 64 22.45 -6.70 4.50
CA LEU A 64 22.84 -6.00 5.73
C LEU A 64 23.52 -6.92 6.75
N VAL A 65 22.95 -8.10 6.95
CA VAL A 65 23.52 -9.07 7.91
C VAL A 65 24.87 -9.59 7.40
N ALA A 66 24.96 -9.91 6.10
CA ALA A 66 26.20 -10.39 5.49
C ALA A 66 27.32 -9.36 5.56
N GLU A 67 27.01 -8.09 5.25
CA GLU A 67 27.98 -6.99 5.37
C GLU A 67 28.50 -6.84 6.81
N THR A 68 27.58 -6.88 7.79
CA THR A 68 27.97 -6.79 9.20
C THR A 68 28.89 -7.95 9.62
N ILE A 69 28.61 -9.16 9.18
CA ILE A 69 29.46 -10.34 9.46
C ILE A 69 30.85 -10.15 8.81
N ILE A 70 30.91 -9.73 7.55
CA ILE A 70 32.17 -9.49 6.85
C ILE A 70 33.02 -8.45 7.59
N GLN A 71 32.40 -7.35 8.02
CA GLN A 71 33.10 -6.30 8.74
C GLN A 71 33.61 -6.75 10.13
N ILE A 72 32.89 -7.65 10.79
CA ILE A 72 33.34 -8.23 12.06
C ILE A 72 34.57 -9.13 11.84
N LEU A 73 34.54 -9.95 10.77
CA LEU A 73 35.59 -10.92 10.44
C LEU A 73 36.83 -10.27 9.83
N VAL A 74 36.64 -9.23 9.03
CA VAL A 74 37.73 -8.53 8.30
C VAL A 74 37.71 -7.03 8.61
N PRO A 75 38.24 -6.60 9.76
CA PRO A 75 38.20 -5.19 10.21
C PRO A 75 38.85 -4.17 9.27
N GLU A 76 39.74 -4.63 8.41
CA GLU A 76 40.49 -3.81 7.45
C GLU A 76 39.59 -3.34 6.28
N LEU A 77 38.49 -4.02 6.02
CA LEU A 77 37.53 -3.67 4.96
C LEU A 77 36.59 -2.55 5.44
N HIS A 78 36.86 -1.32 5.00
CA HIS A 78 36.04 -0.15 5.33
C HIS A 78 34.90 0.09 4.32
N VAL A 79 34.10 -0.95 4.05
CA VAL A 79 33.01 -0.91 3.06
C VAL A 79 31.65 -0.49 3.63
N SER A 80 31.53 -0.34 4.96
CA SER A 80 30.26 -0.08 5.64
C SER A 80 29.52 1.15 5.14
N TRP A 81 30.22 2.25 4.90
CA TRP A 81 29.59 3.48 4.40
C TRP A 81 29.03 3.30 2.99
N LEU A 82 29.73 2.56 2.13
CA LEU A 82 29.26 2.23 0.79
C LEU A 82 27.99 1.36 0.87
N CYS A 83 28.00 0.34 1.71
CA CYS A 83 26.87 -0.54 1.91
C CYS A 83 25.64 0.19 2.48
N VAL A 84 25.83 1.02 3.51
CA VAL A 84 24.74 1.83 4.09
C VAL A 84 24.15 2.80 3.05
N THR A 85 25.00 3.44 2.24
CA THR A 85 24.55 4.36 1.19
C THR A 85 23.75 3.62 0.13
N LEU A 86 24.25 2.49 -0.37
CA LEU A 86 23.57 1.68 -1.38
C LEU A 86 22.22 1.19 -0.86
N LEU A 87 22.17 0.71 0.38
CA LEU A 87 20.94 0.26 1.01
C LEU A 87 19.92 1.39 1.21
N SER A 88 20.40 2.57 1.60
CA SER A 88 19.53 3.74 1.74
C SER A 88 18.89 4.13 0.41
N VAL A 89 19.67 4.09 -0.68
CA VAL A 89 19.15 4.35 -2.03
C VAL A 89 18.15 3.28 -2.46
N LEU A 90 18.46 2.00 -2.29
CA LEU A 90 17.55 0.91 -2.63
C LEU A 90 16.26 0.96 -1.80
N TYR A 91 16.35 1.27 -0.51
CA TYR A 91 15.21 1.45 0.35
C TYR A 91 14.35 2.65 -0.06
N PHE A 92 14.99 3.76 -0.44
CA PHE A 92 14.29 4.93 -0.97
C PHE A 92 13.53 4.60 -2.26
N ILE A 93 14.16 3.90 -3.21
CA ILE A 93 13.52 3.44 -4.45
C ILE A 93 12.31 2.55 -4.12
N TYR A 94 12.47 1.59 -3.21
CA TYR A 94 11.39 0.72 -2.76
C TYR A 94 10.21 1.50 -2.16
N CYS A 95 10.49 2.45 -1.28
CA CYS A 95 9.44 3.30 -0.69
C CYS A 95 8.76 4.17 -1.76
N SER A 96 9.53 4.75 -2.69
CA SER A 96 9.00 5.55 -3.80
C SER A 96 8.06 4.73 -4.68
N GLU A 97 8.45 3.51 -5.04
CA GLU A 97 7.59 2.60 -5.80
C GLU A 97 6.29 2.26 -5.07
N MET A 98 6.38 2.01 -3.75
CA MET A 98 5.18 1.76 -2.94
C MET A 98 4.22 2.95 -2.93
N TRP A 99 4.74 4.17 -2.77
CA TRP A 99 3.91 5.38 -2.79
C TRP A 99 3.28 5.62 -4.15
N ASN A 100 4.01 5.35 -5.23
CA ASN A 100 3.52 5.48 -6.60
C ASN A 100 2.37 4.50 -6.95
N GLN A 101 2.13 3.48 -6.14
CA GLN A 101 1.02 2.54 -6.31
C GLN A 101 -0.30 3.03 -5.72
N LEU A 102 -0.29 4.10 -4.92
CA LEU A 102 -1.46 4.61 -4.23
C LEU A 102 -2.08 5.81 -4.95
N ASP A 103 -3.39 5.96 -4.78
CA ASP A 103 -4.10 7.21 -5.04
C ASP A 103 -3.87 8.17 -3.87
N GLY A 104 -3.35 9.37 -4.16
CA GLY A 104 -2.94 10.35 -3.15
C GLY A 104 -4.08 10.90 -2.30
N LEU A 105 -5.32 10.88 -2.80
CA LEU A 105 -6.49 11.39 -2.08
C LEU A 105 -7.10 10.32 -1.16
N THR A 106 -7.24 9.10 -1.65
CA THR A 106 -8.03 8.04 -0.99
C THR A 106 -7.19 7.01 -0.25
N GLY A 107 -5.90 6.90 -0.61
CA GLY A 107 -5.00 5.87 -0.06
C GLY A 107 -5.37 4.44 -0.48
N LEU A 108 -6.23 4.27 -1.48
CA LEU A 108 -6.43 3.01 -2.19
C LEU A 108 -5.32 2.83 -3.23
N LEU A 109 -5.23 1.65 -3.83
CA LEU A 109 -4.37 1.44 -4.98
C LEU A 109 -4.89 2.27 -6.17
N ASN A 110 -3.98 2.77 -7.00
CA ASN A 110 -4.32 3.58 -8.16
C ASN A 110 -4.61 2.75 -9.42
N GLN A 111 -4.99 3.42 -10.51
CA GLN A 111 -5.29 2.82 -11.81
C GLN A 111 -4.13 2.00 -12.37
N ASN A 112 -2.89 2.50 -12.29
CA ASN A 112 -1.72 1.77 -12.79
C ASN A 112 -1.53 0.45 -12.05
N SER A 113 -1.73 0.46 -10.73
CA SER A 113 -1.68 -0.75 -9.91
C SER A 113 -2.78 -1.74 -10.26
N PHE A 114 -3.96 -1.26 -10.67
CA PHE A 114 -5.04 -2.10 -11.18
C PHE A 114 -4.65 -2.78 -12.49
N LEU A 115 -4.17 -2.02 -13.48
CA LEU A 115 -3.77 -2.54 -14.79
C LEU A 115 -2.65 -3.58 -14.66
N ASN A 116 -1.58 -3.26 -13.94
CA ASN A 116 -0.47 -4.19 -13.70
C ASN A 116 -0.95 -5.50 -13.04
N ARG A 117 -1.92 -5.39 -12.11
CA ARG A 117 -2.48 -6.56 -11.44
C ARG A 117 -3.32 -7.42 -12.38
N CYS A 118 -4.07 -6.81 -13.28
CA CYS A 118 -4.88 -7.53 -14.26
C CYS A 118 -4.02 -8.36 -15.22
N GLU A 119 -2.85 -7.86 -15.61
CA GLU A 119 -1.88 -8.59 -16.47
C GLU A 119 -1.28 -9.82 -15.77
N GLU A 120 -1.09 -9.74 -14.44
CA GLU A 120 -0.50 -10.82 -13.65
C GLU A 120 -1.50 -11.91 -13.22
N MET A 121 -2.80 -11.65 -13.37
CA MET A 121 -3.82 -12.45 -12.70
C MET A 121 -4.35 -13.60 -13.56
N ASN A 122 -4.14 -14.83 -13.08
CA ASN A 122 -4.88 -16.04 -13.49
C ASN A 122 -5.89 -16.43 -12.39
N TYR A 123 -6.95 -15.63 -12.21
CA TYR A 123 -8.00 -15.98 -11.24
C TYR A 123 -9.08 -16.82 -11.89
N THR A 124 -9.20 -18.08 -11.46
CA THR A 124 -10.27 -18.98 -11.89
C THR A 124 -11.57 -18.81 -11.08
N ASN A 125 -11.53 -18.12 -9.93
CA ASN A 125 -12.67 -17.95 -9.03
C ASN A 125 -12.78 -16.53 -8.43
N GLY A 126 -12.11 -15.55 -9.02
CA GLY A 126 -12.16 -14.16 -8.59
C GLY A 126 -13.39 -13.41 -9.09
N MET A 127 -13.57 -12.19 -8.61
CA MET A 127 -14.62 -11.30 -9.03
C MET A 127 -14.11 -9.86 -9.13
N LEU A 128 -14.49 -9.18 -10.19
CA LEU A 128 -14.34 -7.74 -10.32
C LEU A 128 -15.63 -7.05 -9.88
N ILE A 129 -15.50 -6.04 -9.02
CA ILE A 129 -16.61 -5.16 -8.64
C ILE A 129 -16.22 -3.75 -9.02
N VAL A 130 -17.07 -3.04 -9.74
CA VAL A 130 -16.91 -1.63 -10.11
C VAL A 130 -17.90 -0.80 -9.34
N PHE A 131 -17.47 0.38 -8.88
CA PHE A 131 -18.28 1.33 -8.11
C PHE A 131 -18.22 2.69 -8.80
N ASP A 132 -19.34 3.40 -8.81
CA ASP A 132 -19.51 4.75 -9.32
C ASP A 132 -20.25 5.61 -8.28
N VAL A 133 -19.77 6.81 -8.03
CA VAL A 133 -20.39 7.73 -7.09
C VAL A 133 -21.52 8.50 -7.78
N ASP A 134 -22.76 8.23 -7.40
CA ASP A 134 -23.94 8.81 -8.06
C ASP A 134 -23.95 10.34 -7.91
N ASP A 135 -24.17 11.02 -9.05
CA ASP A 135 -24.28 12.48 -9.13
C ASP A 135 -23.14 13.27 -8.45
N PHE A 136 -21.89 12.72 -8.52
CA PHE A 136 -20.70 13.30 -7.90
C PHE A 136 -20.42 14.73 -8.37
N LYS A 137 -20.68 15.04 -9.65
CA LYS A 137 -20.58 16.40 -10.18
C LYS A 137 -21.48 17.37 -9.41
N HIS A 138 -22.71 16.98 -9.11
CA HIS A 138 -23.63 17.80 -8.31
C HIS A 138 -23.08 18.09 -6.90
N VAL A 139 -22.43 17.11 -6.28
CA VAL A 139 -21.76 17.34 -4.98
C VAL A 139 -20.69 18.41 -5.10
N ASN A 140 -19.85 18.35 -6.15
CA ASN A 140 -18.82 19.37 -6.38
C ASN A 140 -19.43 20.75 -6.66
N ASP A 141 -20.48 20.82 -7.47
CA ASP A 141 -21.11 22.06 -7.87
C ASP A 141 -21.82 22.77 -6.69
N VAL A 142 -22.44 21.99 -5.78
CA VAL A 142 -23.18 22.52 -4.63
C VAL A 142 -22.31 22.76 -3.40
N TYR A 143 -21.40 21.83 -3.09
CA TYR A 143 -20.63 21.83 -1.83
C TYR A 143 -19.14 22.18 -2.01
N GLY A 144 -18.69 22.32 -3.26
CA GLY A 144 -17.29 22.60 -3.61
C GLY A 144 -16.38 21.36 -3.61
N HIS A 145 -15.26 21.45 -4.31
CA HIS A 145 -14.30 20.35 -4.51
C HIS A 145 -13.75 19.77 -3.20
N VAL A 146 -13.54 20.58 -2.16
CA VAL A 146 -13.06 20.10 -0.86
C VAL A 146 -14.04 19.10 -0.22
N LYS A 147 -15.34 19.33 -0.39
CA LYS A 147 -16.37 18.38 0.08
C LYS A 147 -16.48 17.16 -0.83
N GLY A 148 -16.30 17.33 -2.14
CA GLY A 148 -16.18 16.22 -3.08
C GLY A 148 -15.02 15.30 -2.73
N ASP A 149 -13.83 15.83 -2.46
CA ASP A 149 -12.67 15.07 -2.02
C ASP A 149 -12.92 14.32 -0.71
N SER A 150 -13.63 14.98 0.23
CA SER A 150 -14.05 14.32 1.47
C SER A 150 -15.03 13.18 1.23
N CYS A 151 -15.97 13.30 0.27
CA CYS A 151 -16.87 12.21 -0.15
C CYS A 151 -16.08 11.01 -0.67
N LEU A 152 -15.14 11.25 -1.60
CA LEU A 152 -14.31 10.19 -2.20
C LEU A 152 -13.50 9.46 -1.12
N SER A 153 -12.90 10.20 -0.19
CA SER A 153 -12.13 9.61 0.92
C SER A 153 -13.01 8.79 1.87
N ILE A 154 -14.24 9.23 2.16
CA ILE A 154 -15.19 8.48 3.00
C ILE A 154 -15.64 7.19 2.31
N ILE A 155 -15.95 7.26 1.01
CA ILE A 155 -16.36 6.09 0.22
C ILE A 155 -15.24 5.08 0.14
N ALA A 156 -14.01 5.54 -0.15
CA ALA A 156 -12.81 4.71 -0.17
C ALA A 156 -12.56 3.99 1.17
N ASP A 157 -12.75 4.68 2.31
CA ASP A 157 -12.66 4.08 3.65
C ASP A 157 -13.70 2.96 3.84
N CYS A 158 -14.93 3.15 3.35
CA CYS A 158 -15.97 2.13 3.39
C CYS A 158 -15.62 0.91 2.53
N ILE A 159 -15.14 1.14 1.29
CA ILE A 159 -14.68 0.07 0.39
C ILE A 159 -13.52 -0.70 1.03
N LYS A 160 -12.51 0.02 1.53
CA LYS A 160 -11.34 -0.58 2.18
C LYS A 160 -11.73 -1.46 3.37
N LYS A 161 -12.64 -0.99 4.23
CA LYS A 161 -13.12 -1.74 5.40
C LYS A 161 -13.90 -2.99 5.05
N ALA A 162 -14.70 -2.94 4.00
CA ALA A 162 -15.53 -4.07 3.57
C ALA A 162 -14.71 -5.13 2.83
N TYR A 163 -13.79 -4.71 1.95
CA TYR A 163 -13.21 -5.60 0.94
C TYR A 163 -11.71 -5.89 1.11
N ALA A 164 -10.93 -5.04 1.80
CA ALA A 164 -9.46 -5.15 1.82
C ALA A 164 -8.92 -6.46 2.41
N LYS A 165 -9.70 -7.13 3.25
CA LYS A 165 -9.36 -8.46 3.79
C LYS A 165 -9.44 -9.57 2.74
N TYR A 166 -10.32 -9.41 1.74
CA TYR A 166 -10.65 -10.46 0.78
C TYR A 166 -10.15 -10.16 -0.64
N GLY A 167 -9.74 -8.92 -0.90
CA GLY A 167 -9.31 -8.48 -2.22
C GLY A 167 -8.47 -7.22 -2.20
N TYR A 168 -8.29 -6.64 -3.37
CA TYR A 168 -7.55 -5.42 -3.59
C TYR A 168 -8.51 -4.31 -4.00
N CYS A 169 -8.38 -3.13 -3.37
CA CYS A 169 -9.27 -2.00 -3.59
C CYS A 169 -8.52 -0.89 -4.32
N TYR A 170 -9.12 -0.35 -5.38
CA TYR A 170 -8.51 0.62 -6.28
C TYR A 170 -9.42 1.82 -6.48
N ARG A 171 -8.81 2.97 -6.79
CA ARG A 171 -9.46 4.10 -7.45
C ARG A 171 -8.93 4.18 -8.87
N ILE A 172 -9.82 4.02 -9.85
CA ILE A 172 -9.46 3.91 -11.28
C ILE A 172 -9.84 5.14 -12.10
N GLY A 173 -10.63 6.04 -11.54
CA GLY A 173 -11.09 7.27 -12.17
C GLY A 173 -11.35 8.36 -11.16
N GLY A 174 -11.97 9.47 -11.60
CA GLY A 174 -12.36 10.59 -10.75
C GLY A 174 -13.25 10.17 -9.59
N ASP A 175 -14.36 9.52 -9.91
CA ASP A 175 -15.41 9.02 -9.02
C ASP A 175 -15.63 7.51 -9.14
N GLU A 176 -14.73 6.83 -9.86
CA GLU A 176 -14.78 5.40 -10.10
C GLU A 176 -13.81 4.62 -9.22
N PHE A 177 -14.32 3.57 -8.58
CA PHE A 177 -13.53 2.63 -7.79
C PHE A 177 -13.73 1.22 -8.30
N CYS A 178 -12.78 0.34 -8.01
CA CYS A 178 -12.97 -1.08 -8.24
C CYS A 178 -12.33 -1.95 -7.15
N VAL A 179 -12.80 -3.18 -7.08
CA VAL A 179 -12.30 -4.20 -6.17
C VAL A 179 -12.07 -5.49 -6.95
N LEU A 180 -10.88 -6.05 -6.80
CA LEU A 180 -10.56 -7.39 -7.27
C LEU A 180 -10.61 -8.36 -6.09
N LEU A 181 -11.70 -9.11 -5.98
CA LEU A 181 -11.83 -10.18 -4.98
C LEU A 181 -11.09 -11.43 -5.45
N LYS A 182 -10.41 -12.08 -4.51
CA LYS A 182 -9.71 -13.36 -4.75
C LYS A 182 -10.67 -14.55 -4.85
N ASN A 183 -11.84 -14.43 -4.22
CA ASN A 183 -12.87 -15.47 -4.19
C ASN A 183 -14.24 -14.81 -4.27
N SER A 184 -15.01 -15.15 -5.30
CA SER A 184 -16.35 -14.64 -5.56
C SER A 184 -17.35 -14.95 -4.44
N ARG A 185 -17.18 -16.04 -3.71
CA ARG A 185 -18.06 -16.42 -2.59
C ARG A 185 -18.10 -15.42 -1.45
N THR A 186 -17.13 -14.51 -1.37
CA THR A 186 -17.07 -13.47 -0.33
C THR A 186 -17.79 -12.20 -0.71
N GLU A 187 -18.27 -12.07 -1.94
CA GLU A 187 -18.87 -10.86 -2.49
C GLU A 187 -20.11 -10.42 -1.72
N GLU A 188 -21.07 -11.32 -1.52
CA GLU A 188 -22.32 -11.01 -0.84
C GLU A 188 -22.10 -10.49 0.59
N ALA A 189 -21.21 -11.12 1.35
CA ALA A 189 -20.89 -10.69 2.70
C ALA A 189 -20.19 -9.30 2.72
N CYS A 190 -19.33 -9.04 1.74
CA CYS A 190 -18.62 -7.77 1.61
C CYS A 190 -19.58 -6.65 1.17
N SER A 191 -20.48 -6.91 0.22
CA SER A 191 -21.45 -5.90 -0.27
C SER A 191 -22.42 -5.49 0.83
N VAL A 192 -22.94 -6.42 1.60
CA VAL A 192 -23.79 -6.14 2.77
C VAL A 192 -23.03 -5.27 3.80
N GLN A 193 -21.76 -5.58 4.07
CA GLN A 193 -20.94 -4.74 4.96
C GLN A 193 -20.72 -3.34 4.38
N PHE A 194 -20.41 -3.23 3.10
CA PHE A 194 -20.21 -1.96 2.43
C PHE A 194 -21.47 -1.08 2.52
N GLU A 195 -22.63 -1.63 2.19
CA GLU A 195 -23.90 -0.90 2.28
C GLU A 195 -24.19 -0.43 3.71
N SER A 196 -23.93 -1.27 4.71
CA SER A 196 -24.06 -0.89 6.12
C SER A 196 -23.15 0.29 6.48
N PHE A 197 -21.89 0.27 6.03
CA PHE A 197 -20.94 1.36 6.28
C PHE A 197 -21.35 2.65 5.57
N ILE A 198 -21.74 2.58 4.30
CA ILE A 198 -22.19 3.74 3.52
C ILE A 198 -23.45 4.34 4.16
N LYS A 199 -24.45 3.53 4.51
CA LYS A 199 -25.66 3.98 5.16
C LYS A 199 -25.36 4.72 6.47
N LYS A 200 -24.49 4.16 7.31
CA LYS A 200 -24.05 4.81 8.56
C LYS A 200 -23.34 6.13 8.30
N LYS A 201 -22.50 6.22 7.26
CA LYS A 201 -21.80 7.45 6.89
C LYS A 201 -22.75 8.50 6.32
N ARG A 202 -23.73 8.12 5.50
CA ARG A 202 -24.76 9.04 4.95
C ARG A 202 -25.62 9.64 6.05
N ASN A 203 -25.95 8.89 7.09
CA ASN A 203 -26.66 9.43 8.26
C ASN A 203 -25.87 10.53 8.98
N LYS A 204 -24.53 10.45 8.95
CA LYS A 204 -23.64 11.45 9.57
C LYS A 204 -23.32 12.62 8.62
N TYR A 205 -23.14 12.33 7.35
CA TYR A 205 -22.72 13.29 6.32
C TYR A 205 -23.80 13.39 5.24
N ARG A 206 -24.74 14.34 5.39
CA ARG A 206 -25.91 14.48 4.50
C ARG A 206 -25.54 14.80 3.05
N TYR A 207 -24.33 15.33 2.80
CA TYR A 207 -23.82 15.61 1.48
C TYR A 207 -23.21 14.36 0.77
N LEU A 208 -23.13 13.21 1.48
CA LEU A 208 -22.59 12.01 0.91
C LEU A 208 -23.61 11.37 -0.04
N PRO A 209 -23.29 11.24 -1.34
CA PRO A 209 -24.21 10.67 -2.32
C PRO A 209 -24.36 9.14 -2.16
N SER A 210 -25.26 8.55 -2.93
CA SER A 210 -25.30 7.09 -3.10
C SER A 210 -24.11 6.61 -3.95
N VAL A 211 -23.85 5.32 -3.87
CA VAL A 211 -22.82 4.65 -4.65
C VAL A 211 -23.47 3.46 -5.34
N SER A 212 -23.41 3.45 -6.65
CA SER A 212 -23.85 2.33 -7.47
C SER A 212 -22.70 1.38 -7.72
N TYR A 213 -22.94 0.07 -7.72
CA TYR A 213 -21.93 -0.92 -8.01
C TYR A 213 -22.47 -2.09 -8.82
N GLY A 214 -21.56 -2.76 -9.52
CA GLY A 214 -21.85 -3.97 -10.28
C GLY A 214 -20.68 -4.92 -10.24
N SER A 215 -20.94 -6.20 -10.32
CA SER A 215 -19.94 -7.25 -10.22
C SER A 215 -19.97 -8.20 -11.41
N ALA A 216 -18.80 -8.77 -11.75
CA ALA A 216 -18.66 -9.81 -12.77
C ALA A 216 -17.58 -10.81 -12.33
N LEU A 217 -17.81 -12.10 -12.66
CA LEU A 217 -16.84 -13.15 -12.40
C LEU A 217 -15.62 -13.01 -13.29
N LEU A 218 -14.45 -13.18 -12.73
CA LEU A 218 -13.19 -13.30 -13.46
C LEU A 218 -13.13 -14.73 -14.06
N LEU A 219 -13.75 -14.87 -15.19
CA LEU A 219 -13.65 -16.09 -16.01
C LEU A 219 -12.52 -15.86 -17.00
N THR A 220 -11.50 -16.69 -16.98
CA THR A 220 -10.33 -16.74 -17.89
C THR A 220 -10.15 -15.63 -18.93
N GLY A 221 -9.13 -14.82 -18.77
CA GLY A 221 -8.30 -14.28 -19.85
C GLY A 221 -8.59 -12.87 -20.32
N ASP A 222 -9.81 -12.34 -20.30
CA ASP A 222 -10.08 -11.00 -20.83
C ASP A 222 -10.72 -10.09 -19.77
N ILE A 223 -9.86 -9.30 -19.12
CA ILE A 223 -10.29 -8.32 -18.11
C ILE A 223 -11.19 -7.23 -18.69
N VAL A 224 -11.05 -6.92 -19.99
CA VAL A 224 -11.85 -5.88 -20.65
C VAL A 224 -13.30 -6.32 -20.70
N SER A 225 -13.58 -7.52 -21.22
CA SER A 225 -14.94 -8.09 -21.25
C SER A 225 -15.55 -8.23 -19.85
N VAL A 226 -14.75 -8.60 -18.85
CA VAL A 226 -15.22 -8.69 -17.46
C VAL A 226 -15.57 -7.31 -16.92
N LYS A 227 -14.76 -6.29 -17.22
CA LYS A 227 -15.04 -4.91 -16.81
C LYS A 227 -16.32 -4.41 -17.48
N ASP A 228 -16.49 -4.60 -18.77
CA ASP A 228 -17.71 -4.20 -19.50
C ASP A 228 -18.98 -4.84 -18.90
N LEU A 229 -18.90 -6.11 -18.50
CA LEU A 229 -20.02 -6.78 -17.84
C LEU A 229 -20.30 -6.21 -16.43
N ALA A 230 -19.24 -5.92 -15.65
CA ALA A 230 -19.40 -5.30 -14.35
C ALA A 230 -19.99 -3.89 -14.47
N ASP A 231 -19.57 -3.10 -15.46
CA ASP A 231 -20.09 -1.77 -15.74
C ASP A 231 -21.57 -1.83 -16.18
N GLN A 232 -21.99 -2.80 -16.99
CA GLN A 232 -23.40 -3.02 -17.33
C GLN A 232 -24.23 -3.33 -16.07
N ASN A 233 -23.76 -4.21 -15.21
CA ASN A 233 -24.44 -4.54 -13.96
C ASN A 233 -24.52 -3.33 -13.01
N MET A 234 -23.47 -2.51 -12.93
CA MET A 234 -23.45 -1.25 -12.19
C MET A 234 -24.46 -0.26 -12.73
N TYR A 235 -24.56 -0.11 -14.06
CA TYR A 235 -25.55 0.77 -14.69
C TYR A 235 -26.99 0.33 -14.37
N LEU A 236 -27.28 -0.97 -14.38
CA LEU A 236 -28.59 -1.49 -13.97
C LEU A 236 -28.90 -1.18 -12.49
N ASN A 237 -27.92 -1.23 -11.63
CA ASN A 237 -28.03 -0.85 -10.23
C ASN A 237 -28.31 0.66 -10.09
N LYS A 238 -27.59 1.49 -10.83
CA LYS A 238 -27.78 2.95 -10.86
C LYS A 238 -29.18 3.36 -11.31
N MET A 239 -29.72 2.67 -12.29
CA MET A 239 -31.11 2.89 -12.76
C MET A 239 -32.15 2.55 -11.70
N LYS A 240 -31.91 1.54 -10.85
CA LYS A 240 -32.79 1.21 -9.71
C LYS A 240 -32.75 2.30 -8.63
N HIS A 241 -31.58 2.84 -8.30
CA HIS A 241 -31.44 3.93 -7.34
C HIS A 241 -32.18 5.19 -7.79
N LYS A 242 -32.11 5.56 -9.08
CA LYS A 242 -32.83 6.73 -9.64
C LYS A 242 -34.36 6.60 -9.62
N LYS A 243 -34.90 5.39 -9.63
CA LYS A 243 -36.35 5.15 -9.54
C LYS A 243 -36.90 5.22 -8.10
N GLN A 244 -35.99 5.18 -7.11
CA GLN A 244 -36.37 5.21 -5.68
C GLN A 244 -36.18 6.58 -5.03
N GLN A 245 -35.63 7.56 -5.75
CA GLN A 245 -35.54 8.98 -5.38
C GLN A 245 -36.71 9.76 -5.97
#